data_dc793e405bdaf2154ecba3da7c535cfb
#
_entry.id   dc793e405bdaf2154ecba3da7c535cfb
#
_cell.length_a   1.000
_cell.length_b   1.000
_cell.length_c   1.000
_cell.angle_alpha   90.00
_cell.angle_beta   90.00
_cell.angle_gamma   90.00
#
_symmetry.space_group_name_H-M   'P 1'
#
loop_
_entity.id
_entity.type
_entity.pdbx_description
1 polymer ?
#
loop_
_entity_poly.entity_id
_entity_poly.type
_entity_poly.pdbx_seq_one_letter_code
_entity_poly.pdbx_strand_id
1 'polypeptide(L)'
;MPNMIDNPVEYARDVVGRDPFATHLGVVVEETRQGYARCSITVKPEYLNAVERAHGAIVYAVADQAFAVACNSLGSMALALSVNINYVAGALDGERIFAEAVPVETARKISVWNIEVRGNNDRLIATCTGTAYHK
;
A
#
# COMPACT_ATOMS: atom_id res chain seq x y z
N MET A 1 -6.27 -26.65 2.42
CA MET A 1 -5.14 -25.94 3.02
C MET A 1 -5.67 -24.95 4.05
N PRO A 2 -5.25 -25.07 5.31
CA PRO A 2 -5.84 -24.25 6.38
C PRO A 2 -5.65 -22.75 6.20
N ASN A 3 -4.65 -22.31 5.46
CA ASN A 3 -4.35 -20.89 5.28
C ASN A 3 -4.70 -20.35 3.89
N MET A 4 -5.43 -21.16 3.10
CA MET A 4 -5.92 -20.70 1.80
C MET A 4 -7.15 -19.82 1.99
N ILE A 5 -7.25 -18.81 1.15
CA ILE A 5 -8.35 -17.84 1.18
C ILE A 5 -9.20 -18.06 -0.06
N ASP A 6 -10.51 -18.25 0.15
CA ASP A 6 -11.48 -18.28 -0.95
C ASP A 6 -11.65 -16.85 -1.46
N ASN A 7 -11.68 -16.69 -2.79
CA ASN A 7 -11.81 -15.39 -3.42
C ASN A 7 -10.77 -14.37 -2.90
N PRO A 8 -9.47 -14.64 -3.09
CA PRO A 8 -8.42 -13.82 -2.47
C PRO A 8 -8.43 -12.35 -2.89
N VAL A 9 -8.81 -12.05 -4.13
CA VAL A 9 -8.90 -10.65 -4.59
C VAL A 9 -10.00 -9.92 -3.85
N GLU A 10 -11.16 -10.55 -3.66
CA GLU A 10 -12.26 -9.98 -2.90
C GLU A 10 -11.88 -9.78 -1.44
N TYR A 11 -11.22 -10.74 -0.82
CA TYR A 11 -10.70 -10.63 0.54
C TYR A 11 -9.72 -9.46 0.66
N ALA A 12 -8.77 -9.37 -0.25
CA ALA A 12 -7.80 -8.28 -0.26
C ALA A 12 -8.48 -6.91 -0.36
N ARG A 13 -9.46 -6.79 -1.25
CA ARG A 13 -10.18 -5.53 -1.46
C ARG A 13 -11.08 -5.17 -0.28
N ASP A 14 -11.89 -6.11 0.19
CA ASP A 14 -13.01 -5.81 1.08
C ASP A 14 -12.70 -6.02 2.55
N VAL A 15 -11.70 -6.84 2.89
CA VAL A 15 -11.29 -7.07 4.28
C VAL A 15 -9.99 -6.32 4.56
N VAL A 16 -8.91 -6.65 3.84
CA VAL A 16 -7.61 -5.98 4.05
C VAL A 16 -7.69 -4.51 3.68
N GLY A 17 -8.28 -4.21 2.53
CA GLY A 17 -8.38 -2.84 2.01
C GLY A 17 -9.28 -1.93 2.83
N ARG A 18 -10.13 -2.50 3.69
CA ARG A 18 -11.04 -1.75 4.55
C ARG A 18 -10.76 -1.98 6.02
N ASP A 19 -9.52 -2.28 6.36
CA ASP A 19 -9.16 -2.48 7.76
C ASP A 19 -9.35 -1.17 8.55
N PRO A 20 -9.39 -1.26 9.89
CA PRO A 20 -9.69 -0.08 10.72
C PRO A 20 -8.75 1.09 10.48
N PHE A 21 -7.46 0.84 10.35
CA PHE A 21 -6.48 1.91 10.21
C PHE A 21 -6.64 2.64 8.86
N ALA A 22 -6.72 1.89 7.77
CA ALA A 22 -6.90 2.47 6.44
C ALA A 22 -8.21 3.25 6.35
N THR A 23 -9.29 2.70 6.91
CA THR A 23 -10.60 3.35 6.95
C THR A 23 -10.52 4.66 7.73
N HIS A 24 -9.85 4.65 8.88
CA HIS A 24 -9.68 5.86 9.70
C HIS A 24 -8.93 6.97 8.96
N LEU A 25 -7.85 6.61 8.25
CA LEU A 25 -7.07 7.59 7.50
C LEU A 25 -7.75 8.03 6.20
N GLY A 26 -8.70 7.26 5.70
CA GLY A 26 -9.34 7.54 4.42
C GLY A 26 -8.58 6.99 3.22
N VAL A 27 -7.79 5.93 3.42
CA VAL A 27 -7.14 5.23 2.31
C VAL A 27 -8.19 4.42 1.55
N VAL A 28 -8.18 4.54 0.22
CA VAL A 28 -9.13 3.89 -0.67
C VAL A 28 -8.39 2.92 -1.59
N VAL A 29 -8.93 1.72 -1.75
CA VAL A 29 -8.45 0.80 -2.77
C VAL A 29 -9.08 1.21 -4.10
N GLU A 30 -8.25 1.70 -5.03
CA GLU A 30 -8.72 2.13 -6.34
C GLU A 30 -8.88 0.94 -7.28
N GLU A 31 -7.92 0.01 -7.24
CA GLU A 31 -7.91 -1.16 -8.09
C GLU A 31 -7.12 -2.27 -7.42
N THR A 32 -7.60 -3.50 -7.52
CA THR A 32 -6.82 -4.68 -7.13
C THR A 32 -7.18 -5.85 -8.03
N ARG A 33 -6.19 -6.67 -8.29
CA ARG A 33 -6.30 -7.95 -8.98
C ARG A 33 -5.21 -8.85 -8.42
N GLN A 34 -5.15 -10.08 -8.83
CA GLN A 34 -4.15 -11.02 -8.33
C GLN A 34 -2.74 -10.45 -8.54
N GLY A 35 -2.00 -10.24 -7.46
CA GLY A 35 -0.63 -9.74 -7.49
C GLY A 35 -0.51 -8.25 -7.80
N TYR A 36 -1.57 -7.45 -7.55
CA TYR A 36 -1.53 -6.02 -7.84
C TYR A 36 -2.50 -5.26 -6.95
N ALA A 37 -2.09 -4.06 -6.54
CA ALA A 37 -3.01 -3.13 -5.89
C ALA A 37 -2.59 -1.69 -6.15
N ARG A 38 -3.58 -0.82 -6.28
CA ARG A 38 -3.40 0.63 -6.28
C ARG A 38 -4.35 1.22 -5.25
N CYS A 39 -3.78 1.94 -4.30
CA CYS A 39 -4.51 2.63 -3.24
C CYS A 39 -4.22 4.12 -3.32
N SER A 40 -5.10 4.92 -2.74
CA SER A 40 -4.94 6.37 -2.73
C SER A 40 -5.36 6.98 -1.40
N ILE A 41 -4.84 8.17 -1.13
CA ILE A 41 -5.23 8.99 0.00
C ILE A 41 -5.15 10.46 -0.41
N THR A 42 -6.06 11.28 0.10
CA THR A 42 -5.97 12.74 -0.05
C THR A 42 -5.23 13.30 1.15
N VAL A 43 -4.21 14.10 0.89
CA VAL A 43 -3.44 14.77 1.96
C VAL A 43 -4.33 15.84 2.59
N LYS A 44 -4.55 15.74 3.90
CA LYS A 44 -5.37 16.67 4.68
C LYS A 44 -4.47 17.55 5.54
N PRO A 45 -4.95 18.71 6.02
CA PRO A 45 -4.14 19.57 6.89
C PRO A 45 -3.57 18.86 8.11
N GLU A 46 -4.34 17.96 8.73
CA GLU A 46 -3.88 17.18 9.90
C GLU A 46 -2.82 16.13 9.58
N TYR A 47 -2.53 15.91 8.29
CA TYR A 47 -1.50 14.97 7.84
C TYR A 47 -0.16 15.64 7.50
N LEU A 48 -0.08 16.96 7.71
CA LEU A 48 1.11 17.73 7.34
C LEU A 48 2.18 17.65 8.43
N ASN A 49 3.42 17.75 8.01
CA ASN A 49 4.58 17.86 8.89
C ASN A 49 4.91 19.32 9.18
N ALA A 50 6.01 19.55 9.89
CA ALA A 50 6.42 20.90 10.33
C ALA A 50 6.74 21.86 9.17
N VAL A 51 6.99 21.36 7.97
CA VAL A 51 7.26 22.17 6.78
C VAL A 51 6.10 22.16 5.79
N GLU A 52 4.90 21.84 6.28
CA GLU A 52 3.64 21.88 5.53
C GLU A 52 3.64 20.97 4.29
N ARG A 53 4.22 19.78 4.44
CA ARG A 53 4.17 18.72 3.46
C ARG A 53 3.57 17.48 4.11
N ALA A 54 3.03 16.57 3.30
CA ALA A 54 2.51 15.31 3.82
C ALA A 54 3.56 14.64 4.70
N HIS A 55 3.17 14.28 5.91
CA HIS A 55 4.06 13.58 6.83
C HIS A 55 4.50 12.26 6.19
N GLY A 56 5.77 11.89 6.39
CA GLY A 56 6.28 10.61 5.88
C GLY A 56 5.45 9.41 6.32
N ALA A 57 4.84 9.49 7.51
CA ALA A 57 3.96 8.44 8.01
C ALA A 57 2.71 8.27 7.13
N ILE A 58 2.20 9.33 6.52
CA ILE A 58 1.04 9.28 5.62
C ILE A 58 1.43 8.68 4.27
N VAL A 59 2.57 9.07 3.75
CA VAL A 59 3.12 8.49 2.51
C VAL A 59 3.37 7.00 2.70
N TYR A 60 3.96 6.63 3.84
CA TYR A 60 4.17 5.23 4.21
C TYR A 60 2.84 4.48 4.33
N ALA A 61 1.83 5.09 4.95
CA ALA A 61 0.53 4.43 5.19
C ALA A 61 -0.14 4.00 3.88
N VAL A 62 -0.16 4.86 2.85
CA VAL A 62 -0.76 4.51 1.57
C VAL A 62 0.07 3.44 0.85
N ALA A 63 1.39 3.52 0.96
CA ALA A 63 2.30 2.52 0.39
C ALA A 63 2.11 1.16 1.06
N ASP A 64 2.05 1.14 2.39
CA ASP A 64 1.88 -0.08 3.18
C ASP A 64 0.53 -0.73 2.89
N GLN A 65 -0.51 0.08 2.71
CA GLN A 65 -1.84 -0.45 2.39
C GLN A 65 -1.87 -1.09 1.01
N ALA A 66 -1.27 -0.47 0.00
CA ALA A 66 -1.16 -1.07 -1.33
C ALA A 66 -0.39 -2.38 -1.28
N PHE A 67 0.71 -2.41 -0.51
CA PHE A 67 1.48 -3.62 -0.27
C PHE A 67 0.63 -4.72 0.37
N ALA A 68 -0.09 -4.39 1.45
CA ALA A 68 -0.93 -5.36 2.16
C ALA A 68 -2.02 -5.94 1.26
N VAL A 69 -2.71 -5.09 0.50
CA VAL A 69 -3.77 -5.53 -0.41
C VAL A 69 -3.19 -6.42 -1.50
N ALA A 70 -2.08 -6.01 -2.11
CA ALA A 70 -1.47 -6.78 -3.20
C ALA A 70 -0.99 -8.16 -2.74
N CYS A 71 -0.26 -8.23 -1.63
CA CYS A 71 0.28 -9.53 -1.19
C CYS A 71 -0.82 -10.48 -0.68
N ASN A 72 -1.90 -9.96 -0.12
CA ASN A 72 -3.04 -10.78 0.32
C ASN A 72 -3.95 -11.23 -0.83
N SER A 73 -3.75 -10.71 -2.03
CA SER A 73 -4.52 -11.11 -3.21
C SER A 73 -4.03 -12.42 -3.83
N LEU A 74 -2.94 -12.99 -3.31
CA LEU A 74 -2.31 -14.18 -3.89
C LEU A 74 -2.93 -15.51 -3.45
N GLY A 75 -3.78 -15.51 -2.42
CA GLY A 75 -4.47 -16.73 -2.00
C GLY A 75 -4.12 -17.23 -0.62
N SER A 76 -3.11 -16.67 0.03
CA SER A 76 -2.77 -16.99 1.42
C SER A 76 -2.66 -15.70 2.21
N MET A 77 -2.93 -15.79 3.50
CA MET A 77 -2.77 -14.64 4.40
C MET A 77 -1.30 -14.23 4.44
N ALA A 78 -1.03 -12.95 4.22
CA ALA A 78 0.32 -12.41 4.15
C ALA A 78 0.51 -11.30 5.17
N LEU A 79 1.68 -11.28 5.79
CA LEU A 79 2.07 -10.26 6.76
C LEU A 79 3.42 -9.68 6.35
N ALA A 80 3.58 -8.36 6.52
CA ALA A 80 4.84 -7.70 6.23
C ALA A 80 5.94 -8.17 7.19
N LEU A 81 7.10 -8.49 6.65
CA LEU A 81 8.31 -8.76 7.42
C LEU A 81 9.21 -7.52 7.48
N SER A 82 9.34 -6.83 6.37
CA SER A 82 10.16 -5.63 6.30
C SER A 82 9.67 -4.73 5.17
N VAL A 83 9.85 -3.43 5.37
CA VAL A 83 9.59 -2.42 4.33
C VAL A 83 10.74 -1.42 4.38
N ASN A 84 11.33 -1.14 3.23
CA ASN A 84 12.27 -0.05 3.06
C ASN A 84 11.61 1.02 2.21
N ILE A 85 11.62 2.26 2.66
CA ILE A 85 11.02 3.38 1.95
C ILE A 85 12.03 4.49 1.74
N ASN A 86 12.03 5.05 0.53
CA ASN A 86 12.83 6.22 0.18
C ASN A 86 11.87 7.34 -0.22
N TYR A 87 11.93 8.45 0.51
CA TYR A 87 11.11 9.63 0.23
C TYR A 87 11.83 10.50 -0.79
N VAL A 88 11.21 10.68 -1.95
CA VAL A 88 11.83 11.38 -3.10
C VAL A 88 11.36 12.82 -3.19
N ALA A 89 10.08 13.07 -2.93
CA ALA A 89 9.49 14.40 -3.03
C ALA A 89 8.36 14.57 -2.01
N GLY A 90 8.05 15.82 -1.68
CA GLY A 90 6.94 16.12 -0.78
C GLY A 90 5.61 16.17 -1.52
N ALA A 91 4.52 15.91 -0.80
CA ALA A 91 3.17 16.10 -1.29
C ALA A 91 2.52 17.25 -0.53
N LEU A 92 1.63 17.98 -1.21
CA LEU A 92 1.00 19.17 -0.67
C LEU A 92 -0.36 18.86 -0.07
N ASP A 93 -0.82 19.74 0.81
CA ASP A 93 -2.20 19.73 1.31
C ASP A 93 -3.18 19.69 0.12
N GLY A 94 -4.17 18.81 0.20
CA GLY A 94 -5.17 18.66 -0.85
C GLY A 94 -4.73 17.75 -2.00
N GLU A 95 -3.47 17.40 -2.08
CA GLU A 95 -2.98 16.52 -3.14
C GLU A 95 -3.46 15.10 -2.92
N ARG A 96 -3.90 14.43 -4.01
CA ARG A 96 -4.22 13.03 -3.95
C ARG A 96 -3.00 12.23 -4.39
N ILE A 97 -2.55 11.34 -3.53
CA ILE A 97 -1.39 10.51 -3.82
C ILE A 97 -1.83 9.06 -3.95
N PHE A 98 -1.17 8.33 -4.85
CA PHE A 98 -1.49 6.96 -5.22
C PHE A 98 -0.29 6.07 -4.98
N ALA A 99 -0.51 4.93 -4.35
CA ALA A 99 0.52 3.90 -4.19
C ALA A 99 0.14 2.70 -5.04
N GLU A 100 1.12 2.17 -5.77
CA GLU A 100 0.94 1.01 -6.61
C GLU A 100 1.95 -0.05 -6.21
N ALA A 101 1.47 -1.28 -5.94
CA ALA A 101 2.30 -2.40 -5.54
C ALA A 101 2.30 -3.48 -6.62
N VAL A 102 3.51 -3.90 -7.04
CA VAL A 102 3.71 -4.95 -8.02
C VAL A 102 4.75 -5.95 -7.50
N PRO A 103 4.64 -7.25 -7.84
CA PRO A 103 5.58 -8.23 -7.32
C PRO A 103 6.92 -8.16 -8.04
N VAL A 104 7.99 -8.38 -7.28
CA VAL A 104 9.33 -8.67 -7.80
C VAL A 104 9.50 -10.18 -7.90
N GLU A 105 9.13 -10.87 -6.81
CA GLU A 105 9.21 -12.33 -6.71
C GLU A 105 8.11 -12.85 -5.78
N THR A 106 7.48 -13.94 -6.18
CA THR A 106 6.45 -14.58 -5.35
C THR A 106 6.81 -16.04 -5.15
N ALA A 107 7.49 -16.32 -4.04
CA ALA A 107 7.75 -17.70 -3.62
C ALA A 107 6.64 -18.13 -2.64
N ARG A 108 6.64 -19.43 -2.28
CA ARG A 108 5.56 -20.01 -1.48
C ARG A 108 5.38 -19.34 -0.12
N LYS A 109 6.48 -19.07 0.57
CA LYS A 109 6.45 -18.48 1.93
C LYS A 109 6.85 -17.02 1.97
N ILE A 110 7.62 -16.56 1.00
CA ILE A 110 8.15 -15.20 0.96
C ILE A 110 7.81 -14.57 -0.39
N SER A 111 7.35 -13.34 -0.37
CA SER A 111 7.19 -12.54 -1.58
C SER A 111 7.86 -11.19 -1.39
N VAL A 112 8.38 -10.64 -2.48
CA VAL A 112 9.06 -9.34 -2.50
C VAL A 112 8.34 -8.44 -3.50
N TRP A 113 8.14 -7.19 -3.11
CA TRP A 113 7.29 -6.26 -3.83
C TRP A 113 7.96 -4.91 -4.02
N ASN A 114 7.70 -4.29 -5.16
CA ASN A 114 8.00 -2.89 -5.38
C ASN A 114 6.73 -2.08 -5.23
N ILE A 115 6.82 -0.97 -4.49
CA ILE A 115 5.71 -0.04 -4.32
C ILE A 115 6.22 1.35 -4.70
N GLU A 116 5.47 2.05 -5.55
CA GLU A 116 5.75 3.44 -5.85
C GLU A 116 4.58 4.31 -5.43
N VAL A 117 4.88 5.47 -4.84
CA VAL A 117 3.88 6.48 -4.50
C VAL A 117 4.07 7.65 -5.43
N ARG A 118 2.99 8.05 -6.10
CA ARG A 118 2.99 9.16 -7.06
C ARG A 118 1.87 10.14 -6.73
N GLY A 119 2.10 11.40 -7.03
CA GLY A 119 1.15 12.47 -6.83
C GLY A 119 0.73 13.12 -8.13
N ASN A 120 0.41 14.42 -8.07
CA ASN A 120 -0.04 15.19 -9.23
C ASN A 120 1.00 15.13 -10.36
N ASN A 121 0.50 15.06 -11.60
CA ASN A 121 1.32 14.99 -12.82
C ASN A 121 2.25 13.78 -12.81
N ASP A 122 1.81 12.69 -12.17
CA ASP A 122 2.56 11.43 -12.07
C ASP A 122 3.94 11.60 -11.42
N ARG A 123 4.09 12.62 -10.56
CA ARG A 123 5.35 12.92 -9.89
C ARG A 123 5.66 11.85 -8.83
N LEU A 124 6.86 11.31 -8.87
CA LEU A 124 7.29 10.30 -7.91
C LEU A 124 7.48 10.93 -6.52
N ILE A 125 6.77 10.39 -5.53
CA ILE A 125 6.84 10.84 -4.14
C ILE A 125 7.74 9.92 -3.31
N ALA A 126 7.61 8.61 -3.50
CA ALA A 126 8.39 7.64 -2.74
C ALA A 126 8.52 6.33 -3.49
N THR A 127 9.59 5.60 -3.20
CA THR A 127 9.80 4.22 -3.66
C THR A 127 9.94 3.32 -2.44
N CYS A 128 9.36 2.12 -2.50
CA CYS A 128 9.43 1.16 -1.41
C CYS A 128 9.75 -0.23 -1.93
N THR A 129 10.44 -1.00 -1.11
CA THR A 129 10.56 -2.44 -1.28
C THR A 129 10.00 -3.12 -0.03
N GLY A 130 9.08 -4.05 -0.22
CA GLY A 130 8.47 -4.79 0.86
C GLY A 130 8.69 -6.27 0.73
N THR A 131 8.88 -6.95 1.86
CA THR A 131 8.97 -8.40 1.93
C THR A 131 7.84 -8.91 2.81
N ALA A 132 7.07 -9.86 2.31
CA ALA A 132 5.94 -10.45 3.02
C ALA A 132 6.16 -11.93 3.29
N TYR A 133 5.60 -12.39 4.41
CA TYR A 133 5.54 -13.79 4.78
C TYR A 133 4.12 -14.29 4.55
N HIS A 134 3.99 -15.44 3.89
CA HIS A 134 2.71 -16.09 3.62
C HIS A 134 2.50 -17.28 4.56
N LYS A 135 1.42 -17.24 5.30
CA LYS A 135 1.04 -18.32 6.21
C LYS A 135 0.56 -19.56 5.46
#